data_dc769b37238a38b19fe8561c72505494
#
_entry.id   dc769b37238a38b19fe8561c72505494
#
_cell.length_a   1.000
_cell.length_b   1.000
_cell.length_c   1.000
_cell.angle_alpha   90.00
_cell.angle_beta   90.00
_cell.angle_gamma   90.00
#
_symmetry.space_group_name_H-M   'P 1'
#
loop_
_entity.id
_entity.type
_entity.pdbx_description
1 polymer ?
#
loop_
_entity_poly.entity_id
_entity_poly.type
_entity_poly.pdbx_seq_one_letter_code
_entity_poly.pdbx_strand_id
1 'polypeptide(L)'
;MNTTFSITPLGDNAVMIEWEQRIDPNIHQQVMKAFHYLQSLKLSYITDLIPAYASLAVLYDAAGIRQKIKRPARAWISAFITRTLQQTPDTVATASRSLQIPVCYHPSLAPDLSAMAQQKGISETDLITLHTAQTYTVYMLGFLPGFPYIGKVDDQLASPRLKQPRTQVPAGSVGIAGEQTGIYPLSSPGGWNIIGQTPIRLFDPAAKDPCYCRPGDQVQFVPVTLETFYQMQQPS
;
A
#
# COMPACT_ATOMS: atom_id res chain seq x y z
N MET A 1 15.53 17.63 -9.66
CA MET A 1 14.33 18.47 -9.40
C MET A 1 14.19 18.64 -7.89
N ASN A 2 14.24 19.89 -7.41
CA ASN A 2 14.01 20.19 -5.98
C ASN A 2 12.53 19.92 -5.68
N THR A 3 12.24 18.76 -5.17
CA THR A 3 10.87 18.43 -4.77
C THR A 3 10.61 19.01 -3.40
N THR A 4 9.70 19.95 -3.36
CA THR A 4 9.30 20.63 -2.13
C THR A 4 8.52 19.64 -1.26
N PHE A 5 8.99 19.42 -0.05
CA PHE A 5 8.25 18.71 0.99
C PHE A 5 8.10 19.61 2.22
N SER A 6 7.12 19.34 3.05
CA SER A 6 6.95 19.94 4.36
C SER A 6 7.12 18.89 5.46
N ILE A 7 7.43 19.34 6.67
CA ILE A 7 7.49 18.47 7.84
C ILE A 7 6.54 19.03 8.90
N THR A 8 5.51 18.23 9.22
CA THR A 8 4.47 18.58 10.19
C THR A 8 4.54 17.65 11.41
N PRO A 9 4.12 18.10 12.60
CA PRO A 9 4.06 17.24 13.77
C PRO A 9 2.95 16.19 13.64
N LEU A 10 3.26 14.96 14.09
CA LEU A 10 2.29 13.87 14.20
C LEU A 10 2.34 13.33 15.63
N GLY A 11 1.55 13.91 16.53
CA GLY A 11 1.62 13.61 17.97
C GLY A 11 2.95 14.07 18.61
N ASP A 12 3.35 13.39 19.68
CA ASP A 12 4.50 13.79 20.52
C ASP A 12 5.85 13.17 20.09
N ASN A 13 5.80 12.03 19.40
CA ASN A 13 6.96 11.21 19.07
C ASN A 13 7.03 10.83 17.58
N ALA A 14 6.31 11.57 16.72
CA ALA A 14 6.41 11.40 15.28
C ALA A 14 6.35 12.74 14.54
N VAL A 15 6.90 12.77 13.34
CA VAL A 15 6.72 13.82 12.33
C VAL A 15 6.29 13.20 11.02
N MET A 16 5.51 13.97 10.26
CA MET A 16 5.07 13.61 8.91
C MET A 16 5.89 14.43 7.91
N ILE A 17 6.53 13.76 6.98
CA ILE A 17 7.10 14.38 5.78
C ILE A 17 6.03 14.28 4.71
N GLU A 18 5.64 15.41 4.14
CA GLU A 18 4.52 15.50 3.20
C GLU A 18 4.97 16.14 1.89
N TRP A 19 4.64 15.47 0.80
CA TRP A 19 4.73 15.99 -0.56
C TRP A 19 3.35 16.46 -1.03
N GLU A 20 3.21 16.84 -2.30
CA GLU A 20 1.91 17.20 -2.88
C GLU A 20 0.92 16.04 -2.74
N GLN A 21 -0.24 16.29 -2.10
CA GLN A 21 -1.20 15.26 -1.70
C GLN A 21 -2.03 14.76 -2.87
N ARG A 22 -1.43 13.92 -3.70
CA ARG A 22 -2.09 13.20 -4.80
C ARG A 22 -1.48 11.81 -5.00
N ILE A 23 -2.24 10.91 -5.60
CA ILE A 23 -1.76 9.58 -6.00
C ILE A 23 -0.98 9.73 -7.30
N ASP A 24 0.34 9.76 -7.21
CA ASP A 24 1.25 9.97 -8.33
C ASP A 24 2.49 9.08 -8.15
N PRO A 25 2.84 8.24 -9.14
CA PRO A 25 4.01 7.36 -9.06
C PRO A 25 5.32 8.10 -8.81
N ASN A 26 5.50 9.31 -9.37
CA ASN A 26 6.72 10.09 -9.19
C ASN A 26 6.84 10.63 -7.77
N ILE A 27 5.70 11.05 -7.17
CA ILE A 27 5.68 11.47 -5.76
C ILE A 27 5.98 10.27 -4.87
N HIS A 28 5.34 9.13 -5.11
CA HIS A 28 5.60 7.92 -4.34
C HIS A 28 7.06 7.44 -4.46
N GLN A 29 7.66 7.55 -5.64
CA GLN A 29 9.09 7.24 -5.81
C GLN A 29 9.97 8.09 -4.88
N GLN A 30 9.61 9.36 -4.65
CA GLN A 30 10.35 10.23 -3.72
C GLN A 30 10.10 9.83 -2.26
N VAL A 31 8.87 9.46 -1.91
CA VAL A 31 8.56 8.90 -0.59
C VAL A 31 9.42 7.65 -0.36
N MET A 32 9.47 6.73 -1.31
CA MET A 32 10.26 5.50 -1.20
C MET A 32 11.78 5.76 -1.17
N LYS A 33 12.26 6.75 -1.95
CA LYS A 33 13.66 7.19 -1.89
C LYS A 33 14.02 7.71 -0.49
N ALA A 34 13.18 8.56 0.08
CA ALA A 34 13.34 9.08 1.44
C ALA A 34 13.28 7.96 2.49
N PHE A 35 12.32 7.04 2.36
CA PHE A 35 12.15 5.88 3.23
C PHE A 35 13.41 5.02 3.25
N HIS A 36 13.88 4.55 2.08
CA HIS A 36 15.06 3.69 2.00
C HIS A 36 16.33 4.40 2.46
N TYR A 37 16.46 5.69 2.16
CA TYR A 37 17.60 6.46 2.61
C TYR A 37 17.66 6.58 4.13
N LEU A 38 16.55 7.01 4.76
CA LEU A 38 16.48 7.11 6.22
C LEU A 38 16.66 5.74 6.90
N GLN A 39 16.09 4.68 6.32
CA GLN A 39 16.25 3.31 6.81
C GLN A 39 17.71 2.84 6.74
N SER A 40 18.43 3.18 5.68
CA SER A 40 19.83 2.81 5.48
C SER A 40 20.80 3.43 6.50
N LEU A 41 20.42 4.57 7.07
CA LEU A 41 21.22 5.28 8.07
C LEU A 41 21.21 4.59 9.44
N LYS A 42 20.33 3.62 9.69
CA LYS A 42 20.20 2.83 10.94
C LYS A 42 20.30 3.66 12.21
N LEU A 43 19.59 4.79 12.23
CA LEU A 43 19.65 5.76 13.31
C LEU A 43 18.90 5.25 14.55
N SER A 44 19.61 5.11 15.68
CA SER A 44 19.04 4.53 16.90
C SER A 44 17.88 5.33 17.52
N TYR A 45 17.69 6.57 17.13
CA TYR A 45 16.58 7.42 17.58
C TYR A 45 15.39 7.44 16.62
N ILE A 46 15.46 6.85 15.45
CA ILE A 46 14.32 6.57 14.60
C ILE A 46 13.80 5.18 14.97
N THR A 47 12.58 5.11 15.46
CA THR A 47 11.98 3.86 15.92
C THR A 47 11.17 3.16 14.82
N ASP A 48 10.59 3.93 13.90
CA ASP A 48 9.86 3.36 12.76
C ASP A 48 9.74 4.38 11.61
N LEU A 49 9.48 3.87 10.40
CA LEU A 49 9.26 4.62 9.17
C LEU A 49 8.05 4.04 8.45
N ILE A 50 7.00 4.83 8.25
CA ILE A 50 5.75 4.38 7.64
C ILE A 50 5.48 5.18 6.36
N PRO A 51 5.77 4.63 5.17
CA PRO A 51 5.49 5.29 3.91
C PRO A 51 3.99 5.19 3.56
N ALA A 52 3.49 6.23 2.87
CA ALA A 52 2.16 6.29 2.31
C ALA A 52 2.20 6.84 0.88
N TYR A 53 1.06 7.21 0.28
CA TYR A 53 0.97 7.69 -1.10
C TYR A 53 1.89 8.87 -1.40
N ALA A 54 1.82 9.90 -0.56
CA ALA A 54 2.53 11.17 -0.72
C ALA A 54 3.11 11.67 0.60
N SER A 55 3.34 10.76 1.56
CA SER A 55 3.89 11.12 2.87
C SER A 55 4.72 9.98 3.45
N LEU A 56 5.59 10.34 4.41
CA LEU A 56 6.39 9.41 5.20
C LEU A 56 6.31 9.82 6.67
N ALA A 57 5.68 8.98 7.50
CA ALA A 57 5.72 9.18 8.94
C ALA A 57 7.05 8.66 9.49
N VAL A 58 7.70 9.48 10.31
CA VAL A 58 8.95 9.15 11.00
C VAL A 58 8.68 9.16 12.50
N LEU A 59 8.68 7.96 13.09
CA LEU A 59 8.55 7.80 14.54
C LEU A 59 9.94 7.86 15.19
N TYR A 60 10.03 8.51 16.34
CA TYR A 60 11.33 8.72 17.01
C TYR A 60 11.26 8.63 18.52
N ASP A 61 12.37 8.24 19.13
CA ASP A 61 12.56 8.25 20.59
C ASP A 61 12.77 9.68 21.09
N ALA A 62 11.68 10.36 21.44
CA ALA A 62 11.72 11.73 21.94
C ALA A 62 12.48 11.87 23.27
N ALA A 63 12.42 10.85 24.14
CA ALA A 63 13.13 10.84 25.42
C ALA A 63 14.63 10.70 25.22
N GLY A 64 15.05 9.74 24.42
CA GLY A 64 16.46 9.51 24.08
C GLY A 64 17.11 10.71 23.38
N ILE A 65 16.40 11.37 22.47
CA ILE A 65 16.89 12.60 21.83
C ILE A 65 17.09 13.70 22.87
N ARG A 66 16.11 13.95 23.74
CA ARG A 66 16.24 14.99 24.80
C ARG A 66 17.42 14.71 25.71
N GLN A 67 17.60 13.45 26.12
CA GLN A 67 18.66 13.05 27.02
C GLN A 67 20.05 13.18 26.38
N LYS A 68 20.22 12.69 25.13
CA LYS A 68 21.53 12.68 24.44
C LYS A 68 21.89 14.01 23.79
N ILE A 69 20.93 14.66 23.16
CA ILE A 69 21.15 15.85 22.33
C ILE A 69 20.92 17.15 23.12
N LYS A 70 20.18 17.08 24.25
CA LYS A 70 19.82 18.22 25.11
C LYS A 70 19.11 19.35 24.35
N ARG A 71 18.25 19.00 23.39
CA ARG A 71 17.44 19.90 22.56
C ARG A 71 15.99 19.43 22.51
N PRO A 72 15.02 20.30 22.15
CA PRO A 72 13.64 19.88 21.87
C PRO A 72 13.62 18.84 20.75
N ALA A 73 13.14 17.63 21.06
CA ALA A 73 13.30 16.45 20.20
C ALA A 73 12.69 16.69 18.79
N ARG A 74 11.47 17.22 18.74
CA ARG A 74 10.78 17.52 17.46
C ARG A 74 11.56 18.50 16.58
N ALA A 75 11.97 19.62 17.15
CA ALA A 75 12.71 20.63 16.39
C ALA A 75 14.05 20.06 15.85
N TRP A 76 14.73 19.27 16.68
CA TRP A 76 15.98 18.65 16.27
C TRP A 76 15.78 17.61 15.17
N ILE A 77 14.80 16.68 15.32
CA ILE A 77 14.56 15.63 14.32
C ILE A 77 14.08 16.22 12.98
N SER A 78 13.23 17.25 13.02
CA SER A 78 12.76 17.93 11.80
C SER A 78 13.92 18.58 11.05
N ALA A 79 14.79 19.32 11.75
CA ALA A 79 15.99 19.94 11.15
C ALA A 79 16.98 18.87 10.62
N PHE A 80 17.13 17.76 11.35
CA PHE A 80 17.96 16.64 10.92
C PHE A 80 17.42 16.02 9.62
N ILE A 81 16.13 15.66 9.58
CA ILE A 81 15.49 15.07 8.40
C ILE A 81 15.60 16.02 7.19
N THR A 82 15.29 17.31 7.37
CA THR A 82 15.39 18.30 6.29
C THR A 82 16.78 18.30 5.66
N ARG A 83 17.80 18.42 6.48
CA ARG A 83 19.21 18.41 5.99
C ARG A 83 19.56 17.10 5.31
N THR A 84 19.17 15.97 5.90
CA THR A 84 19.46 14.63 5.39
C THR A 84 18.81 14.42 4.03
N LEU A 85 17.54 14.79 3.87
CA LEU A 85 16.82 14.60 2.61
C LEU A 85 17.32 15.54 1.49
N GLN A 86 17.82 16.74 1.83
CA GLN A 86 18.47 17.63 0.87
C GLN A 86 19.77 17.05 0.32
N GLN A 87 20.40 16.15 1.04
CA GLN A 87 21.67 15.49 0.68
C GLN A 87 21.48 14.06 0.16
N THR A 88 20.22 13.63 -0.07
CA THR A 88 19.94 12.26 -0.52
C THR A 88 20.60 11.99 -1.88
N PRO A 89 21.48 11.00 -2.00
CA PRO A 89 22.10 10.65 -3.27
C PRO A 89 21.07 10.20 -4.30
N ASP A 90 21.33 10.50 -5.59
CA ASP A 90 20.46 10.00 -6.67
C ASP A 90 20.53 8.48 -6.85
N THR A 91 21.59 7.87 -6.35
CA THR A 91 21.86 6.42 -6.42
C THR A 91 21.14 5.58 -5.38
N VAL A 92 20.28 6.16 -4.52
CA VAL A 92 19.49 5.36 -3.58
C VAL A 92 18.58 4.41 -4.37
N ALA A 93 18.96 3.12 -4.36
CA ALA A 93 18.20 2.09 -5.05
C ALA A 93 16.85 1.88 -4.36
N THR A 94 15.77 2.11 -5.09
CA THR A 94 14.43 1.65 -4.72
C THR A 94 14.25 0.24 -5.29
N ALA A 95 14.70 -0.77 -4.54
CA ALA A 95 14.51 -2.16 -4.96
C ALA A 95 13.02 -2.47 -4.95
N SER A 96 12.45 -2.62 -6.14
CA SER A 96 11.05 -2.98 -6.35
C SER A 96 10.99 -4.47 -6.73
N ARG A 97 10.19 -5.26 -6.00
CA ARG A 97 9.88 -6.63 -6.39
C ARG A 97 8.73 -6.63 -7.38
N SER A 98 8.76 -7.55 -8.35
CA SER A 98 7.62 -7.83 -9.21
C SER A 98 6.87 -9.05 -8.69
N LEU A 99 5.58 -8.89 -8.39
CA LEU A 99 4.71 -9.92 -7.84
C LEU A 99 3.60 -10.23 -8.83
N GLN A 100 3.42 -11.48 -9.17
CA GLN A 100 2.23 -11.97 -9.87
C GLN A 100 1.25 -12.52 -8.85
N ILE A 101 0.05 -11.95 -8.79
CA ILE A 101 -1.00 -12.34 -7.83
C ILE A 101 -2.13 -13.02 -8.60
N PRO A 102 -2.31 -14.35 -8.46
CA PRO A 102 -3.41 -15.07 -9.06
C PRO A 102 -4.74 -14.60 -8.44
N VAL A 103 -5.74 -14.31 -9.26
CA VAL A 103 -7.06 -13.88 -8.83
C VAL A 103 -8.13 -14.65 -9.61
N CYS A 104 -9.05 -15.25 -8.87
CA CYS A 104 -10.25 -15.86 -9.45
C CYS A 104 -11.40 -14.85 -9.44
N TYR A 105 -11.94 -14.58 -10.63
CA TYR A 105 -13.06 -13.64 -10.85
C TYR A 105 -14.40 -14.38 -11.01
N HIS A 106 -14.48 -15.63 -10.56
CA HIS A 106 -15.75 -16.39 -10.62
C HIS A 106 -16.82 -15.73 -9.74
N PRO A 107 -18.09 -15.69 -10.15
CA PRO A 107 -19.17 -15.02 -9.41
C PRO A 107 -19.29 -15.39 -7.93
N SER A 108 -18.98 -16.64 -7.56
CA SER A 108 -18.97 -17.08 -6.16
C SER A 108 -17.90 -16.39 -5.29
N LEU A 109 -16.87 -15.79 -5.89
CA LEU A 109 -15.75 -15.11 -5.24
C LEU A 109 -15.69 -13.61 -5.57
N ALA A 110 -16.55 -13.17 -6.48
CA ALA A 110 -16.60 -11.82 -7.04
C ALA A 110 -18.01 -11.21 -6.97
N PRO A 111 -18.61 -11.04 -5.80
CA PRO A 111 -20.01 -10.69 -5.64
C PRO A 111 -20.42 -9.35 -6.24
N ASP A 112 -19.48 -8.43 -6.50
CA ASP A 112 -19.77 -7.11 -7.06
C ASP A 112 -19.36 -6.97 -8.53
N LEU A 113 -18.69 -7.96 -9.12
CA LEU A 113 -18.14 -7.89 -10.47
C LEU A 113 -19.23 -7.56 -11.51
N SER A 114 -20.32 -8.33 -11.50
CA SER A 114 -21.42 -8.19 -12.46
C SER A 114 -22.14 -6.83 -12.32
N ALA A 115 -22.46 -6.46 -11.07
CA ALA A 115 -23.11 -5.18 -10.81
C ALA A 115 -22.23 -3.98 -11.18
N MET A 116 -20.94 -4.08 -10.92
CA MET A 116 -19.95 -3.05 -11.28
C MET A 116 -19.81 -2.95 -12.81
N ALA A 117 -19.68 -4.06 -13.52
CA ALA A 117 -19.62 -4.08 -14.98
C ALA A 117 -20.87 -3.44 -15.62
N GLN A 118 -22.05 -3.82 -15.15
CA GLN A 118 -23.32 -3.25 -15.58
C GLN A 118 -23.38 -1.72 -15.34
N GLN A 119 -22.98 -1.27 -14.14
CA GLN A 119 -22.97 0.16 -13.81
C GLN A 119 -22.01 0.96 -14.72
N LYS A 120 -20.93 0.34 -15.16
CA LYS A 120 -19.93 0.94 -16.05
C LYS A 120 -20.29 0.83 -17.54
N GLY A 121 -21.31 0.02 -17.88
CA GLY A 121 -21.70 -0.23 -19.27
C GLY A 121 -20.67 -1.04 -20.07
N ILE A 122 -19.88 -1.89 -19.38
CA ILE A 122 -18.89 -2.78 -19.99
C ILE A 122 -19.21 -4.25 -19.64
N SER A 123 -18.59 -5.19 -20.34
CA SER A 123 -18.72 -6.61 -19.98
C SER A 123 -17.86 -6.97 -18.75
N GLU A 124 -18.19 -8.06 -18.06
CA GLU A 124 -17.35 -8.61 -16.98
C GLU A 124 -15.95 -8.95 -17.50
N THR A 125 -15.86 -9.47 -18.72
CA THR A 125 -14.57 -9.78 -19.38
C THR A 125 -13.74 -8.52 -19.60
N ASP A 126 -14.35 -7.41 -20.04
CA ASP A 126 -13.64 -6.15 -20.21
C ASP A 126 -13.16 -5.60 -18.88
N LEU A 127 -13.99 -5.70 -17.83
CA LEU A 127 -13.60 -5.27 -16.49
C LEU A 127 -12.38 -6.06 -15.98
N ILE A 128 -12.39 -7.38 -16.14
CA ILE A 128 -11.27 -8.26 -15.77
C ILE A 128 -10.04 -7.91 -16.60
N THR A 129 -10.19 -7.71 -17.89
CA THR A 129 -9.09 -7.34 -18.80
C THR A 129 -8.47 -6.02 -18.37
N LEU A 130 -9.25 -4.97 -18.11
CA LEU A 130 -8.76 -3.67 -17.64
C LEU A 130 -8.03 -3.80 -16.28
N HIS A 131 -8.55 -4.63 -15.36
CA HIS A 131 -7.93 -4.83 -14.06
C HIS A 131 -6.61 -5.61 -14.13
N THR A 132 -6.44 -6.49 -15.12
CA THR A 132 -5.25 -7.36 -15.25
C THR A 132 -4.22 -6.85 -16.26
N ALA A 133 -4.58 -5.86 -17.11
CA ALA A 133 -3.74 -5.40 -18.19
C ALA A 133 -2.49 -4.62 -17.75
N GLN A 134 -2.51 -4.03 -16.56
CA GLN A 134 -1.44 -3.14 -16.11
C GLN A 134 -0.70 -3.68 -14.89
N THR A 135 0.51 -3.18 -14.71
CA THR A 135 1.28 -3.37 -13.48
C THR A 135 0.98 -2.22 -12.52
N TYR A 136 0.67 -2.57 -11.30
CA TYR A 136 0.29 -1.64 -10.24
C TYR A 136 1.43 -1.46 -9.23
N THR A 137 1.46 -0.32 -8.56
CA THR A 137 2.35 -0.07 -7.43
C THR A 137 1.64 -0.29 -6.10
N VAL A 138 2.26 -1.00 -5.16
CA VAL A 138 1.85 -1.00 -3.74
C VAL A 138 2.33 0.29 -3.11
N TYR A 139 1.41 1.19 -2.82
CA TYR A 139 1.76 2.50 -2.24
C TYR A 139 2.02 2.42 -0.74
N MET A 140 1.21 1.67 -0.02
CA MET A 140 1.32 1.53 1.43
C MET A 140 0.65 0.26 1.93
N LEU A 141 1.00 -0.12 3.15
CA LEU A 141 0.25 -1.11 3.93
C LEU A 141 -0.49 -0.40 5.07
N GLY A 142 -1.73 -0.82 5.38
CA GLY A 142 -2.48 -0.20 6.47
C GLY A 142 -3.90 -0.73 6.57
N PHE A 143 -4.74 -0.15 7.44
CA PHE A 143 -6.08 -0.62 7.76
C PHE A 143 -6.07 -1.95 8.52
N LEU A 144 -5.55 -3.01 7.92
CA LEU A 144 -5.31 -4.32 8.53
C LEU A 144 -3.85 -4.70 8.35
N PRO A 145 -3.27 -5.54 9.24
CA PRO A 145 -1.93 -6.08 9.02
C PRO A 145 -1.82 -6.74 7.64
N GLY A 146 -0.90 -6.23 6.82
CA GLY A 146 -0.66 -6.76 5.48
C GLY A 146 -1.66 -6.33 4.38
N PHE A 147 -2.64 -5.43 4.65
CA PHE A 147 -3.54 -4.93 3.61
C PHE A 147 -2.77 -3.97 2.67
N PRO A 148 -2.58 -4.33 1.39
CA PRO A 148 -1.91 -3.47 0.43
C PRO A 148 -2.90 -2.52 -0.23
N TYR A 149 -2.60 -1.23 -0.16
CA TYR A 149 -3.23 -0.22 -0.99
C TYR A 149 -2.46 -0.13 -2.30
N ILE A 150 -3.11 -0.55 -3.36
CA ILE A 150 -2.54 -0.70 -4.70
C ILE A 150 -3.25 0.26 -5.65
N GLY A 151 -2.53 0.93 -6.51
CA GLY A 151 -3.13 1.91 -7.42
C GLY A 151 -2.24 2.20 -8.60
N LYS A 152 -2.68 3.03 -9.51
CA LYS A 152 -4.02 3.54 -9.77
C LYS A 152 -4.71 2.56 -10.74
N VAL A 153 -6.01 2.23 -10.51
CA VAL A 153 -6.76 1.46 -11.51
C VAL A 153 -7.07 2.34 -12.73
N ASP A 154 -7.39 1.72 -13.86
CA ASP A 154 -7.93 2.42 -15.01
C ASP A 154 -9.14 3.28 -14.61
N ASP A 155 -9.26 4.48 -15.18
CA ASP A 155 -10.32 5.43 -14.81
C ASP A 155 -11.74 4.86 -15.06
N GLN A 156 -11.89 3.93 -16.01
CA GLN A 156 -13.14 3.21 -16.26
C GLN A 156 -13.51 2.30 -15.09
N LEU A 157 -12.54 1.82 -14.31
CA LEU A 157 -12.77 0.95 -13.15
C LEU A 157 -13.01 1.74 -11.86
N ALA A 158 -12.62 3.02 -11.81
CA ALA A 158 -12.75 3.82 -10.60
C ALA A 158 -14.21 3.83 -10.10
N SER A 159 -14.43 3.42 -8.85
CA SER A 159 -15.79 3.22 -8.30
C SER A 159 -15.85 3.64 -6.83
N PRO A 160 -16.90 4.35 -6.41
CA PRO A 160 -17.05 4.71 -5.00
C PRO A 160 -17.17 3.46 -4.12
N ARG A 161 -16.88 3.61 -2.83
CA ARG A 161 -17.17 2.56 -1.84
C ARG A 161 -18.66 2.27 -1.80
N LEU A 162 -19.00 1.05 -1.39
CA LEU A 162 -20.38 0.67 -1.13
C LEU A 162 -21.00 1.62 -0.10
N LYS A 163 -22.27 2.03 -0.32
CA LYS A 163 -23.01 2.88 0.63
C LYS A 163 -23.18 2.22 1.99
N GLN A 164 -23.35 0.90 1.99
CA GLN A 164 -23.42 0.07 3.21
C GLN A 164 -22.27 -0.93 3.17
N PRO A 165 -21.25 -0.76 4.02
CA PRO A 165 -20.15 -1.72 4.12
C PRO A 165 -20.69 -3.10 4.54
N ARG A 166 -20.06 -4.16 4.01
CA ARG A 166 -20.33 -5.52 4.47
C ARG A 166 -19.78 -5.71 5.88
N THR A 167 -20.51 -6.48 6.68
CA THR A 167 -20.06 -6.88 8.02
C THR A 167 -18.88 -7.85 7.95
N GLN A 168 -18.76 -8.58 6.84
CA GLN A 168 -17.70 -9.55 6.61
C GLN A 168 -17.32 -9.60 5.13
N VAL A 169 -16.04 -9.36 4.85
CA VAL A 169 -15.37 -9.58 3.58
C VAL A 169 -14.32 -10.68 3.83
N PRO A 170 -14.35 -11.79 3.08
CA PRO A 170 -13.40 -12.90 3.26
C PRO A 170 -11.93 -12.49 3.04
N ALA A 171 -11.01 -13.17 3.71
CA ALA A 171 -9.57 -13.04 3.40
C ALA A 171 -9.29 -13.40 1.93
N GLY A 172 -8.31 -12.73 1.33
CA GLY A 172 -7.98 -12.86 -0.09
C GLY A 172 -8.89 -12.07 -1.04
N SER A 173 -10.00 -11.48 -0.57
CA SER A 173 -10.88 -10.69 -1.44
C SER A 173 -10.14 -9.52 -2.08
N VAL A 174 -10.23 -9.43 -3.40
CA VAL A 174 -9.68 -8.33 -4.21
C VAL A 174 -10.79 -7.34 -4.50
N GLY A 175 -10.57 -6.07 -4.17
CA GLY A 175 -11.59 -5.06 -4.29
C GLY A 175 -11.13 -3.75 -4.91
N ILE A 176 -12.11 -2.94 -5.36
CA ILE A 176 -11.89 -1.59 -5.90
C ILE A 176 -12.68 -0.58 -5.06
N ALA A 177 -12.02 0.54 -4.74
CA ALA A 177 -12.63 1.70 -4.10
C ALA A 177 -11.93 2.99 -4.50
N GLY A 178 -12.69 3.98 -5.00
CA GLY A 178 -12.11 5.15 -5.65
C GLY A 178 -11.27 4.72 -6.86
N GLU A 179 -10.07 5.20 -6.95
CA GLU A 179 -9.08 4.89 -7.98
C GLU A 179 -8.11 3.76 -7.55
N GLN A 180 -8.44 3.02 -6.50
CA GLN A 180 -7.54 2.05 -5.87
C GLN A 180 -8.07 0.63 -6.00
N THR A 181 -7.17 -0.33 -6.09
CA THR A 181 -7.42 -1.73 -5.82
C THR A 181 -6.66 -2.18 -4.57
N GLY A 182 -7.05 -3.28 -3.97
CA GLY A 182 -6.42 -3.81 -2.76
C GLY A 182 -6.91 -5.21 -2.44
N ILE A 183 -6.24 -5.85 -1.49
CA ILE A 183 -6.53 -7.24 -1.14
C ILE A 183 -6.71 -7.34 0.38
N TYR A 184 -7.81 -7.89 0.81
CA TYR A 184 -8.09 -8.12 2.22
C TYR A 184 -7.23 -9.28 2.75
N PRO A 185 -6.26 -9.04 3.65
CA PRO A 185 -5.38 -10.10 4.16
C PRO A 185 -6.08 -11.03 5.15
N LEU A 186 -7.10 -10.50 5.82
CA LEU A 186 -7.88 -11.16 6.86
C LEU A 186 -9.36 -10.89 6.63
N SER A 187 -10.22 -11.77 7.15
CA SER A 187 -11.66 -11.52 7.15
C SER A 187 -11.99 -10.32 8.04
N SER A 188 -12.70 -9.33 7.51
CA SER A 188 -13.03 -8.09 8.21
C SER A 188 -14.25 -7.40 7.62
N PRO A 189 -14.88 -6.45 8.32
CA PRO A 189 -15.81 -5.53 7.68
C PRO A 189 -15.14 -4.74 6.56
N GLY A 190 -15.90 -4.42 5.48
CA GLY A 190 -15.34 -3.64 4.38
C GLY A 190 -16.38 -3.11 3.40
N GLY A 191 -16.07 -1.96 2.80
CA GLY A 191 -16.98 -1.28 1.85
C GLY A 191 -16.42 -1.18 0.43
N TRP A 192 -15.41 -1.96 0.07
CA TRP A 192 -14.89 -2.01 -1.29
C TRP A 192 -15.75 -2.92 -2.18
N ASN A 193 -15.78 -2.63 -3.47
CA ASN A 193 -16.46 -3.49 -4.44
C ASN A 193 -15.59 -4.72 -4.70
N ILE A 194 -16.03 -5.89 -4.28
CA ILE A 194 -15.25 -7.13 -4.38
C ILE A 194 -15.44 -7.74 -5.77
N ILE A 195 -14.36 -7.77 -6.54
CA ILE A 195 -14.34 -8.22 -7.94
C ILE A 195 -13.66 -9.57 -8.14
N GLY A 196 -13.05 -10.14 -7.11
CA GLY A 196 -12.35 -11.43 -7.17
C GLY A 196 -11.77 -11.83 -5.84
N GLN A 197 -11.07 -12.97 -5.83
CA GLN A 197 -10.35 -13.46 -4.66
C GLN A 197 -9.03 -14.13 -5.08
N THR A 198 -7.97 -13.88 -4.30
CA THR A 198 -6.68 -14.58 -4.45
C THR A 198 -6.56 -15.71 -3.43
N PRO A 199 -5.95 -16.85 -3.81
CA PRO A 199 -5.61 -17.92 -2.86
C PRO A 199 -4.39 -17.59 -1.99
N ILE A 200 -3.63 -16.52 -2.31
CA ILE A 200 -2.40 -16.16 -1.61
C ILE A 200 -2.71 -15.63 -0.21
N ARG A 201 -1.98 -16.14 0.79
CA ARG A 201 -2.00 -15.60 2.15
C ARG A 201 -1.16 -14.31 2.21
N LEU A 202 -1.81 -13.17 2.43
CA LEU A 202 -1.16 -11.84 2.42
C LEU A 202 -0.44 -11.50 3.72
N PHE A 203 -0.83 -12.12 4.83
CA PHE A 203 -0.27 -11.87 6.14
C PHE A 203 -0.11 -13.17 6.95
N ASP A 204 1.09 -13.39 7.44
CA ASP A 204 1.42 -14.51 8.32
C ASP A 204 2.27 -14.00 9.50
N PRO A 205 1.68 -13.88 10.72
CA PRO A 205 2.41 -13.37 11.88
C PRO A 205 3.56 -14.28 12.35
N ALA A 206 3.57 -15.55 11.92
CA ALA A 206 4.64 -16.50 12.26
C ALA A 206 5.83 -16.44 11.29
N ALA A 207 5.67 -15.79 10.13
CA ALA A 207 6.74 -15.67 9.16
C ALA A 207 7.76 -14.60 9.57
N LYS A 208 9.02 -14.77 9.18
CA LYS A 208 10.08 -13.77 9.37
C LYS A 208 9.70 -12.43 8.74
N ASP A 209 9.11 -12.48 7.56
CA ASP A 209 8.52 -11.35 6.83
C ASP A 209 7.00 -11.56 6.83
N PRO A 210 6.25 -10.96 7.76
CA PRO A 210 4.85 -11.30 7.96
C PRO A 210 3.93 -10.82 6.83
N CYS A 211 4.32 -9.78 6.09
CA CYS A 211 3.53 -9.22 5.00
C CYS A 211 4.03 -9.72 3.65
N TYR A 212 3.14 -10.28 2.83
CA TYR A 212 3.49 -10.72 1.47
C TYR A 212 3.91 -9.55 0.58
N CYS A 213 3.13 -8.47 0.59
CA CYS A 213 3.43 -7.23 -0.12
C CYS A 213 4.24 -6.27 0.75
N ARG A 214 5.01 -5.41 0.09
CA ARG A 214 5.74 -4.29 0.72
C ARG A 214 5.49 -3.00 -0.07
N PRO A 215 5.52 -1.83 0.55
CA PRO A 215 5.49 -0.56 -0.18
C PRO A 215 6.57 -0.51 -1.25
N GLY A 216 6.23 -0.05 -2.45
CA GLY A 216 7.12 -0.02 -3.61
C GLY A 216 7.08 -1.27 -4.49
N ASP A 217 6.49 -2.39 -4.06
CA ASP A 217 6.33 -3.57 -4.91
C ASP A 217 5.47 -3.26 -6.15
N GLN A 218 5.79 -3.93 -7.25
CA GLN A 218 5.01 -3.91 -8.47
C GLN A 218 4.15 -5.18 -8.52
N VAL A 219 2.85 -5.01 -8.71
CA VAL A 219 1.86 -6.11 -8.70
C VAL A 219 1.20 -6.22 -10.06
N GLN A 220 1.15 -7.41 -10.60
CA GLN A 220 0.32 -7.78 -11.74
C GLN A 220 -0.69 -8.85 -11.30
N PHE A 221 -1.97 -8.60 -11.53
CA PHE A 221 -3.01 -9.59 -11.30
C PHE A 221 -3.08 -10.57 -12.48
N VAL A 222 -3.15 -11.87 -12.16
CA VAL A 222 -3.21 -12.93 -13.16
C VAL A 222 -4.52 -13.69 -12.97
N PRO A 223 -5.43 -13.70 -13.97
CA PRO A 223 -6.70 -14.42 -13.83
C PRO A 223 -6.47 -15.91 -13.77
N VAL A 224 -7.16 -16.58 -12.84
CA VAL A 224 -7.14 -18.05 -12.70
C VAL A 224 -8.56 -18.61 -12.66
N THR A 225 -8.71 -19.87 -13.02
CA THR A 225 -9.99 -20.59 -12.93
C THR A 225 -10.36 -20.89 -11.48
N LEU A 226 -11.64 -21.19 -11.23
CA LEU A 226 -12.10 -21.60 -9.90
C LEU A 226 -11.43 -22.88 -9.42
N GLU A 227 -11.18 -23.83 -10.34
CA GLU A 227 -10.46 -25.08 -10.06
C GLU A 227 -9.02 -24.80 -9.60
N THR A 228 -8.28 -23.97 -10.37
CA THR A 228 -6.91 -23.56 -10.03
C THR A 228 -6.85 -22.84 -8.69
N PHE A 229 -7.81 -21.97 -8.43
CA PHE A 229 -7.93 -21.25 -7.15
C PHE A 229 -7.99 -22.22 -5.96
N TYR A 230 -8.86 -23.25 -6.02
CA TYR A 230 -8.97 -24.23 -4.94
C TYR A 230 -7.75 -25.16 -4.85
N GLN A 231 -7.13 -25.52 -5.97
CA GLN A 231 -5.88 -26.28 -5.96
C GLN A 231 -4.75 -25.53 -5.24
N MET A 232 -4.64 -24.22 -5.47
CA MET A 232 -3.62 -23.36 -4.83
C MET A 232 -3.88 -23.09 -3.34
N GLN A 233 -5.11 -23.29 -2.84
CA GLN A 233 -5.43 -23.16 -1.41
C GLN A 233 -5.08 -24.42 -0.60
N GLN A 234 -4.87 -25.56 -1.23
CA GLN A 234 -4.50 -26.78 -0.51
C GLN A 234 -3.07 -26.62 0.02
N PRO A 235 -2.83 -26.93 1.31
CA PRO A 235 -1.46 -26.94 1.84
C PRO A 235 -0.65 -28.02 1.12
N SER A 236 0.52 -27.65 0.63
CA SER A 236 1.52 -28.56 0.07
C SER A 236 2.09 -29.46 1.15
#